data_43728809023ba508d9d83e9680631435
#
_entry.id   43728809023ba508d9d83e9680631435
#
_cell.length_a   1.000
_cell.length_b   1.000
_cell.length_c   1.000
_cell.angle_alpha   90.00
_cell.angle_beta   90.00
_cell.angle_gamma   90.00
#
_symmetry.space_group_name_H-M   'P 1'
#
loop_
_entity.id
_entity.type
_entity.pdbx_description
1 polymer ?
#
loop_
_entity_poly.entity_id
_entity_poly.type
_entity_poly.pdbx_seq_one_letter_code
_entity_poly.pdbx_strand_id
1 'polypeptide(L)'
;MADLTGLPNLDIGDVLEPVSGALIMDYEAEAAITKGAPVYLSSDGKVTMAAADQNCIGIATKSAAIGAMCPVLVRGRVKVKAGGVIARGKAVRGADASNRVVALADINEGGAATISWTLKLGVSEQSSTAADDLISIYASK
;
A
#
# COMPACT_ATOMS: atom_id res chain seq x y z
N MET A 1 -5.27 -7.98 -16.63
CA MET A 1 -5.25 -7.01 -15.54
C MET A 1 -6.34 -5.99 -15.74
N ALA A 2 -7.13 -5.72 -14.73
CA ALA A 2 -8.12 -4.65 -14.79
C ALA A 2 -7.42 -3.29 -14.69
N ASP A 3 -7.74 -2.39 -15.60
CA ASP A 3 -7.24 -1.03 -15.56
C ASP A 3 -8.40 -0.05 -15.57
N LEU A 4 -8.22 1.12 -15.00
CA LEU A 4 -9.27 2.13 -14.97
C LEU A 4 -9.39 2.76 -16.36
N THR A 5 -10.60 2.72 -16.93
CA THR A 5 -10.87 3.24 -18.26
C THR A 5 -10.57 4.74 -18.32
N GLY A 6 -9.83 5.16 -19.34
CA GLY A 6 -9.49 6.56 -19.56
C GLY A 6 -8.27 7.05 -18.80
N LEU A 7 -7.64 6.21 -17.99
CA LEU A 7 -6.40 6.55 -17.33
C LEU A 7 -5.20 6.04 -18.13
N PRO A 8 -4.06 6.74 -18.09
CA PRO A 8 -2.85 6.24 -18.72
C PRO A 8 -2.36 4.95 -18.05
N ASN A 9 -1.54 4.19 -18.74
CA ASN A 9 -0.86 3.07 -18.15
C ASN A 9 0.08 3.56 -17.07
N LEU A 10 -0.29 3.27 -15.82
CA LEU A 10 0.50 3.65 -14.66
C LEU A 10 1.21 2.44 -14.10
N ASP A 11 2.41 2.67 -13.62
CA ASP A 11 3.20 1.65 -12.96
C ASP A 11 2.89 1.59 -11.46
N ILE A 12 3.35 0.53 -10.81
CA ILE A 12 3.26 0.40 -9.36
C ILE A 12 3.87 1.62 -8.66
N GLY A 13 3.17 2.14 -7.67
CA GLY A 13 3.60 3.33 -6.93
C GLY A 13 3.30 4.66 -7.61
N ASP A 14 2.78 4.65 -8.84
CA ASP A 14 2.34 5.88 -9.49
C ASP A 14 1.04 6.39 -8.86
N VAL A 15 1.00 7.68 -8.61
CA VAL A 15 -0.19 8.36 -8.09
C VAL A 15 -1.12 8.63 -9.26
N LEU A 16 -2.36 8.14 -9.17
CA LEU A 16 -3.32 8.25 -10.27
C LEU A 16 -3.76 9.67 -10.55
N GLU A 17 -3.83 10.48 -9.51
CA GLU A 17 -4.21 11.88 -9.64
C GLU A 17 -3.21 12.71 -8.85
N PRO A 18 -2.26 13.35 -9.51
CA PRO A 18 -1.35 14.26 -8.83
C PRO A 18 -2.07 15.57 -8.51
N VAL A 19 -3.16 15.47 -7.77
CA VAL A 19 -4.06 16.59 -7.51
C VAL A 19 -4.12 16.95 -6.05
N SER A 20 -4.68 18.10 -5.80
CA SER A 20 -5.03 18.58 -4.46
C SER A 20 -5.80 17.49 -3.71
N GLY A 21 -5.30 17.06 -2.55
CA GLY A 21 -5.86 15.99 -1.74
C GLY A 21 -4.93 14.80 -1.58
N ALA A 22 -3.97 14.60 -2.47
CA ALA A 22 -2.92 13.63 -2.24
C ALA A 22 -1.93 14.18 -1.20
N LEU A 23 -1.61 13.37 -0.20
CA LEU A 23 -0.64 13.73 0.83
C LEU A 23 0.57 12.83 0.71
N ILE A 24 1.70 13.42 0.35
CA ILE A 24 2.99 12.72 0.25
C ILE A 24 3.91 13.31 1.31
N MET A 25 4.49 12.45 2.12
CA MET A 25 5.43 12.84 3.17
C MET A 25 6.77 12.16 2.95
N ASP A 26 7.85 12.87 3.22
CA ASP A 26 9.19 12.33 3.08
C ASP A 26 9.66 11.70 4.38
N TYR A 27 10.18 10.49 4.29
CA TYR A 27 10.80 9.77 5.41
C TYR A 27 12.16 9.23 4.99
N GLU A 28 13.08 9.17 5.93
CA GLU A 28 14.37 8.54 5.68
C GLU A 28 14.21 7.03 5.53
N ALA A 29 14.82 6.45 4.50
CA ALA A 29 14.82 5.01 4.30
C ALA A 29 15.82 4.34 5.24
N GLU A 30 15.36 3.43 6.09
CA GLU A 30 16.25 2.67 6.99
C GLU A 30 16.92 1.51 6.26
N ALA A 31 16.32 1.04 5.19
CA ALA A 31 16.86 0.05 4.28
C ALA A 31 16.44 0.42 2.86
N ALA A 32 16.96 -0.25 1.86
CA ALA A 32 16.56 0.01 0.47
C ALA A 32 15.05 -0.22 0.29
N ILE A 33 14.38 0.74 -0.36
CA ILE A 33 12.94 0.71 -0.60
C ILE A 33 12.69 0.70 -2.11
N THR A 34 11.80 -0.16 -2.55
CA THR A 34 11.37 -0.24 -3.95
C THR A 34 10.11 0.59 -4.15
N LYS A 35 10.03 1.33 -5.24
CA LYS A 35 8.83 2.07 -5.64
C LYS A 35 7.61 1.15 -5.65
N GLY A 36 6.52 1.61 -5.06
CA GLY A 36 5.27 0.86 -4.98
C GLY A 36 5.15 -0.02 -3.74
N ALA A 37 6.17 -0.07 -2.90
CA ALA A 37 6.14 -0.89 -1.69
C ALA A 37 5.29 -0.25 -0.60
N PRO A 38 4.45 -1.01 0.10
CA PRO A 38 3.93 -0.58 1.39
C PRO A 38 5.08 -0.44 2.39
N VAL A 39 5.08 0.64 3.15
CA VAL A 39 6.15 0.93 4.12
C VAL A 39 5.58 1.18 5.51
N TYR A 40 6.37 0.89 6.53
CA TYR A 40 6.02 1.14 7.92
C TYR A 40 7.15 1.89 8.63
N LEU A 41 6.81 2.54 9.73
CA LEU A 41 7.81 3.21 10.58
C LEU A 41 8.62 2.16 11.33
N SER A 42 9.86 1.99 10.92
CA SER A 42 10.78 1.01 11.53
C SER A 42 11.55 1.60 12.71
N SER A 43 11.70 2.91 12.73
CA SER A 43 12.25 3.67 13.86
C SER A 43 11.80 5.13 13.72
N ASP A 44 12.24 5.99 14.64
CA ASP A 44 11.82 7.38 14.67
C ASP A 44 12.15 8.10 13.36
N GLY A 45 11.12 8.49 12.62
CA GLY A 45 11.27 9.21 11.37
C GLY A 45 11.80 8.38 10.20
N LYS A 46 11.95 7.08 10.36
CA LYS A 46 12.48 6.20 9.33
C LYS A 46 11.49 5.13 8.93
N VAL A 47 11.55 4.73 7.68
CA VAL A 47 10.65 3.73 7.12
C VAL A 47 11.42 2.62 6.42
N THR A 48 10.78 1.46 6.34
CA THR A 48 11.25 0.34 5.52
C THR A 48 10.06 -0.40 4.92
N MET A 49 10.35 -1.28 3.96
CA MET A 49 9.30 -2.07 3.30
C MET A 49 8.62 -3.00 4.31
N ALA A 50 7.31 -3.12 4.18
CA ALA A 50 6.53 -3.94 5.08
C ALA A 50 6.89 -5.41 4.96
N ALA A 51 6.94 -6.07 6.12
CA ALA A 51 6.77 -7.50 6.23
C ALA A 51 5.31 -7.81 6.62
N ALA A 52 4.99 -9.07 6.81
CA ALA A 52 3.65 -9.45 7.27
C ALA A 52 3.32 -8.80 8.61
N ASP A 53 2.06 -8.41 8.78
CA ASP A 53 1.50 -7.88 10.03
C ASP A 53 2.10 -6.55 10.51
N GLN A 54 2.72 -5.80 9.61
CA GLN A 54 3.22 -4.47 9.92
C GLN A 54 2.15 -3.41 9.71
N ASN A 55 2.13 -2.41 10.58
CA ASN A 55 1.24 -1.28 10.48
C ASN A 55 1.80 -0.25 9.49
N CYS A 56 1.47 -0.44 8.22
CA CYS A 56 1.97 0.42 7.15
C CYS A 56 1.38 1.82 7.22
N ILE A 57 2.20 2.83 6.93
CA ILE A 57 1.76 4.22 6.90
C ILE A 57 1.43 4.71 5.49
N GLY A 58 1.88 4.04 4.46
CA GLY A 58 1.63 4.45 3.08
C GLY A 58 2.39 3.61 2.06
N ILE A 59 2.42 4.12 0.84
CA ILE A 59 3.06 3.48 -0.31
C ILE A 59 4.23 4.35 -0.78
N ALA A 60 5.39 3.74 -0.98
CA ALA A 60 6.54 4.46 -1.53
C ALA A 60 6.26 4.86 -2.98
N THR A 61 6.39 6.14 -3.29
CA THR A 61 6.17 6.65 -4.65
C THR A 61 7.44 6.69 -5.48
N LYS A 62 8.58 6.47 -4.86
CA LYS A 62 9.88 6.34 -5.51
C LYS A 62 10.74 5.34 -4.76
N SER A 63 11.64 4.69 -5.49
CA SER A 63 12.68 3.87 -4.85
C SER A 63 13.67 4.76 -4.11
N ALA A 64 14.19 4.26 -3.00
CA ALA A 64 15.17 4.97 -2.19
C ALA A 64 16.25 4.01 -1.69
N ALA A 65 17.50 4.48 -1.72
CA ALA A 65 18.61 3.76 -1.10
C ALA A 65 18.59 3.98 0.42
N ILE A 66 19.27 3.14 1.16
CA ILE A 66 19.44 3.33 2.60
C ILE A 66 19.96 4.73 2.90
N GLY A 67 19.35 5.41 3.84
CA GLY A 67 19.70 6.78 4.23
C GLY A 67 19.16 7.89 3.35
N ALA A 68 18.57 7.57 2.20
CA ALA A 68 17.96 8.55 1.31
C ALA A 68 16.53 8.87 1.75
N MET A 69 16.01 10.02 1.35
CA MET A 69 14.62 10.37 1.61
C MET A 69 13.71 9.63 0.63
N CYS A 70 12.67 9.01 1.18
CA CYS A 70 11.67 8.29 0.42
C CYS A 70 10.33 9.03 0.50
N PRO A 71 9.77 9.50 -0.62
CA PRO A 71 8.43 10.07 -0.62
C PRO A 71 7.39 8.95 -0.49
N VAL A 72 6.53 9.07 0.51
CA VAL A 72 5.50 8.09 0.86
C VAL A 72 4.13 8.71 0.71
N LEU A 73 3.28 8.11 -0.11
CA LEU A 73 1.88 8.52 -0.22
C LEU A 73 1.12 7.98 0.98
N VAL A 74 0.68 8.89 1.84
CA VAL A 74 -0.10 8.57 3.04
C VAL A 74 -1.59 8.60 2.74
N ARG A 75 -2.01 9.47 1.84
CA ARG A 75 -3.41 9.62 1.42
C ARG A 75 -3.48 9.91 -0.06
N GLY A 76 -4.36 9.20 -0.76
CA GLY A 76 -4.59 9.40 -2.18
C GLY A 76 -4.69 8.09 -2.96
N ARG A 77 -4.89 8.19 -4.26
CA ARG A 77 -5.03 7.03 -5.13
C ARG A 77 -3.68 6.64 -5.70
N VAL A 78 -3.38 5.36 -5.63
CA VAL A 78 -2.07 4.84 -6.04
C VAL A 78 -2.21 3.45 -6.64
N LYS A 79 -1.35 3.11 -7.57
CA LYS A 79 -1.27 1.78 -8.15
C LYS A 79 -0.38 0.90 -7.28
N VAL A 80 -0.88 -0.28 -6.94
CA VAL A 80 -0.17 -1.25 -6.11
C VAL A 80 -0.30 -2.65 -6.68
N LYS A 81 0.54 -3.55 -6.20
CA LYS A 81 0.51 -4.95 -6.55
C LYS A 81 -0.29 -5.74 -5.53
N ALA A 82 -1.26 -6.53 -5.99
CA ALA A 82 -2.05 -7.38 -5.11
C ALA A 82 -1.29 -8.65 -4.75
N GLY A 83 -1.42 -9.11 -3.51
CA GLY A 83 -0.84 -10.36 -3.05
C GLY A 83 -1.75 -11.57 -3.23
N GLY A 84 -2.92 -11.38 -3.82
CA GLY A 84 -3.91 -12.44 -4.02
C GLY A 84 -5.22 -11.86 -4.48
N VAL A 85 -6.30 -12.59 -4.26
CA VAL A 85 -7.65 -12.15 -4.61
C VAL A 85 -8.10 -11.06 -3.64
N ILE A 86 -8.49 -9.91 -4.19
CA ILE A 86 -9.04 -8.79 -3.42
C ILE A 86 -10.31 -8.33 -4.12
N ALA A 87 -11.41 -8.27 -3.40
CA ALA A 87 -12.64 -7.73 -3.94
C ALA A 87 -12.60 -6.20 -3.96
N ARG A 88 -13.22 -5.59 -4.95
CA ARG A 88 -13.41 -4.15 -5.03
C ARG A 88 -14.14 -3.65 -3.78
N GLY A 89 -13.69 -2.54 -3.23
CA GLY A 89 -14.27 -1.97 -2.01
C GLY A 89 -13.78 -2.59 -0.72
N LYS A 90 -12.91 -3.60 -0.78
CA LYS A 90 -12.36 -4.26 0.40
C LYS A 90 -11.22 -3.44 1.00
N ALA A 91 -11.17 -3.35 2.32
CA ALA A 91 -10.03 -2.77 3.02
C ALA A 91 -8.78 -3.63 2.77
N VAL A 92 -7.64 -2.99 2.61
CA VAL A 92 -6.37 -3.65 2.31
C VAL A 92 -5.30 -3.28 3.33
N ARG A 93 -4.32 -4.14 3.47
CA ARG A 93 -3.13 -3.93 4.30
C ARG A 93 -1.87 -4.33 3.53
N GLY A 94 -0.72 -3.91 4.02
CA GLY A 94 0.55 -4.40 3.49
C GLY A 94 0.68 -5.90 3.72
N ALA A 95 1.16 -6.62 2.74
CA ALA A 95 1.19 -8.08 2.77
C ALA A 95 2.54 -8.64 3.20
N ASP A 96 3.57 -8.30 2.45
CA ASP A 96 4.86 -8.98 2.58
C ASP A 96 6.00 -8.16 1.97
N ALA A 97 7.20 -8.70 2.05
CA ALA A 97 8.40 -8.07 1.49
C ALA A 97 8.44 -8.08 -0.05
N SER A 98 7.44 -8.63 -0.72
CA SER A 98 7.32 -8.61 -2.18
C SER A 98 6.55 -7.39 -2.68
N ASN A 99 6.35 -6.38 -1.84
CA ASN A 99 5.73 -5.09 -2.18
C ASN A 99 4.27 -5.22 -2.57
N ARG A 100 3.54 -6.12 -1.92
CA ARG A 100 2.15 -6.41 -2.24
C ARG A 100 1.21 -5.98 -1.11
N VAL A 101 -0.05 -5.77 -1.47
CA VAL A 101 -1.14 -5.57 -0.51
C VAL A 101 -2.08 -6.77 -0.55
N VAL A 102 -2.72 -7.05 0.57
CA VAL A 102 -3.74 -8.10 0.66
C VAL A 102 -4.99 -7.55 1.32
N ALA A 103 -6.11 -8.27 1.15
CA ALA A 103 -7.34 -7.92 1.85
C ALA A 103 -7.14 -8.00 3.36
N LEU A 104 -7.68 -7.03 4.07
CA LEU A 104 -7.71 -7.04 5.52
C LEU A 104 -8.72 -8.09 5.96
N ALA A 105 -8.23 -9.15 6.60
CA ALA A 105 -9.06 -10.26 7.02
C ALA A 105 -9.54 -10.08 8.45
N ASP A 106 -10.69 -10.68 8.76
CA ASP A 106 -11.19 -10.76 10.11
C ASP A 106 -10.30 -11.73 10.92
N ILE A 107 -10.06 -11.36 12.16
CA ILE A 107 -9.39 -12.23 13.13
C ILE A 107 -10.49 -12.88 13.96
N ASN A 108 -10.50 -14.22 13.99
CA ASN A 108 -11.47 -14.95 14.79
C ASN A 108 -10.86 -15.28 16.14
N GLU A 109 -11.33 -14.61 17.17
CA GLU A 109 -10.88 -14.82 18.54
C GLU A 109 -12.06 -15.28 19.39
N GLY A 110 -11.99 -16.51 19.87
CA GLY A 110 -13.01 -17.05 20.78
C GLY A 110 -14.42 -17.11 20.19
N GLY A 111 -14.54 -17.25 18.87
CA GLY A 111 -15.82 -17.28 18.18
C GLY A 111 -16.34 -15.91 17.74
N ALA A 112 -15.64 -14.83 18.07
CA ALA A 112 -15.98 -13.48 17.61
C ALA A 112 -15.03 -13.04 16.50
N ALA A 113 -15.58 -12.49 15.42
CA ALA A 113 -14.79 -11.89 14.36
C ALA A 113 -14.35 -10.48 14.77
N THR A 114 -13.05 -10.21 14.71
CA THR A 114 -12.49 -8.90 14.98
C THR A 114 -11.64 -8.44 13.81
N ILE A 115 -11.54 -7.13 13.62
CA ILE A 115 -10.73 -6.53 12.57
C ILE A 115 -9.70 -5.62 13.20
N SER A 116 -8.43 -5.82 12.87
CA SER A 116 -7.37 -4.92 13.32
C SER A 116 -7.30 -3.71 12.39
N TRP A 117 -8.02 -2.66 12.73
CA TRP A 117 -8.10 -1.46 11.91
C TRP A 117 -6.77 -0.71 11.82
N THR A 118 -5.86 -0.93 12.75
CA THR A 118 -4.52 -0.32 12.69
C THR A 118 -3.71 -0.82 11.49
N LEU A 119 -4.02 -2.02 11.00
CA LEU A 119 -3.36 -2.58 9.82
C LEU A 119 -3.93 -2.06 8.51
N LYS A 120 -5.08 -1.39 8.53
CA LYS A 120 -5.71 -0.87 7.32
C LYS A 120 -4.82 0.18 6.67
N LEU A 121 -4.48 -0.04 5.41
CA LEU A 121 -3.72 0.90 4.59
C LEU A 121 -4.66 1.74 3.71
N GLY A 122 -5.71 1.13 3.21
CA GLY A 122 -6.67 1.81 2.33
C GLY A 122 -7.78 0.88 1.88
N VAL A 123 -8.44 1.26 0.80
CA VAL A 123 -9.56 0.53 0.22
C VAL A 123 -9.24 0.24 -1.24
N SER A 124 -9.49 -0.99 -1.68
CA SER A 124 -9.32 -1.37 -3.08
C SER A 124 -10.38 -0.73 -3.95
N GLU A 125 -9.96 -0.10 -5.03
CA GLU A 125 -10.86 0.46 -6.04
C GLU A 125 -11.12 -0.51 -7.20
N GLN A 126 -10.30 -1.54 -7.31
CA GLN A 126 -10.40 -2.56 -8.36
C GLN A 126 -10.30 -3.94 -7.74
N SER A 127 -10.93 -4.92 -8.37
CA SER A 127 -10.76 -6.31 -7.98
C SER A 127 -9.49 -6.90 -8.56
N SER A 128 -8.82 -7.75 -7.79
CA SER A 128 -7.75 -8.61 -8.29
C SER A 128 -8.21 -10.05 -8.29
N THR A 129 -7.72 -10.83 -9.23
CA THR A 129 -8.06 -12.26 -9.36
C THR A 129 -6.89 -13.16 -9.03
N ALA A 130 -5.69 -12.64 -8.99
CA ALA A 130 -4.47 -13.40 -8.73
C ALA A 130 -3.41 -12.53 -8.07
N ALA A 131 -2.40 -13.17 -7.52
CA ALA A 131 -1.21 -12.48 -7.02
C ALA A 131 -0.51 -11.74 -8.16
N ASP A 132 0.10 -10.63 -7.83
CA ASP A 132 0.83 -9.74 -8.72
C ASP A 132 -0.03 -8.94 -9.72
N ASP A 133 -1.35 -9.03 -9.64
CA ASP A 133 -2.23 -8.11 -10.36
C ASP A 133 -1.98 -6.67 -9.91
N LEU A 134 -1.92 -5.75 -10.86
CA LEU A 134 -1.82 -4.32 -10.55
C LEU A 134 -3.23 -3.74 -10.38
N ILE A 135 -3.49 -3.17 -9.24
CA ILE A 135 -4.78 -2.55 -8.91
C ILE A 135 -4.56 -1.15 -8.35
N SER A 136 -5.60 -0.33 -8.43
CA SER A 136 -5.58 0.94 -7.73
C SER A 136 -6.24 0.81 -6.36
N ILE A 137 -5.68 1.49 -5.38
CA ILE A 137 -6.27 1.63 -4.05
C ILE A 137 -6.36 3.10 -3.69
N TYR A 138 -7.26 3.41 -2.77
CA TYR A 138 -7.29 4.70 -2.08
C TYR A 138 -6.61 4.51 -0.74
N ALA A 139 -5.39 5.01 -0.61
CA ALA A 139 -4.67 5.01 0.66
C ALA A 139 -5.27 6.08 1.57
N SER A 140 -5.51 5.72 2.81
CA SER A 140 -6.18 6.62 3.77
C SER A 140 -5.74 6.31 5.19
N LYS A 141 -4.46 6.46 5.44
CA LYS A 141 -3.92 6.22 6.78
C LYS A 141 -4.13 7.40 7.71
#